data_bac54628ceeb8145183b5518d7f8b4fa
#
_entry.id   bac54628ceeb8145183b5518d7f8b4fa
#
_cell.length_a   1.000
_cell.length_b   1.000
_cell.length_c   1.000
_cell.angle_alpha   90.00
_cell.angle_beta   90.00
_cell.angle_gamma   90.00
#
_symmetry.space_group_name_H-M   'P 1'
#
loop_
_entity.id
_entity.type
_entity.pdbx_description
1 polymer ?
#
loop_
_entity_poly.entity_id
_entity_poly.type
_entity_poly.pdbx_seq_one_letter_code
_entity_poly.pdbx_strand_id
1 'polypeptide(L)'
;MLANSEARFGIEVVGPVSVDTQWQAHCPSGIDASQFVLDWEHQQATCPQGKTSSSWSAISRKHHPELIKIQFSTTDCGPCPRRCDCVHSTSKYQRRTLTVRPLAQHTALQYARQRQRSETFQQRYALRAGIEATMSQGVRAFDLRRSRYLGLPKTHLQHLGIATAINLVRLFAWLNGDPLAPTRVSAFEKLYNAS
;
A
#
# COMPACT_ATOMS: atom_id res chain seq x y z
N MET A 1 -1.13 -10.87 4.91
CA MET A 1 -2.18 -11.13 3.92
C MET A 1 -1.59 -11.50 2.55
N LEU A 2 -0.84 -10.61 1.87
CA LEU A 2 -0.28 -10.89 0.53
C LEU A 2 0.51 -12.19 0.42
N ALA A 3 1.42 -12.46 1.36
CA ALA A 3 2.24 -13.68 1.36
C ALA A 3 1.46 -14.99 1.58
N ASN A 4 0.26 -14.91 2.14
CA ASN A 4 -0.51 -16.10 2.50
C ASN A 4 -1.68 -16.39 1.57
N SER A 5 -2.19 -15.39 0.84
CA SER A 5 -3.39 -15.56 -0.01
C SER A 5 -3.09 -16.41 -1.25
N GLU A 6 -1.97 -16.15 -1.89
CA GLU A 6 -1.56 -16.92 -3.05
C GLU A 6 -1.09 -18.33 -2.68
N ALA A 7 -0.24 -18.44 -1.63
CA ALA A 7 0.29 -19.72 -1.19
C ALA A 7 -0.76 -20.68 -0.59
N ARG A 8 -1.78 -20.15 0.12
CA ARG A 8 -2.79 -20.98 0.80
C ARG A 8 -4.06 -21.18 -0.01
N PHE A 9 -4.43 -20.23 -0.83
CA PHE A 9 -5.75 -20.20 -1.46
C PHE A 9 -5.69 -20.06 -2.98
N GLY A 10 -4.51 -19.94 -3.58
CA GLY A 10 -4.35 -19.66 -5.02
C GLY A 10 -4.97 -18.32 -5.46
N ILE A 11 -5.21 -17.39 -4.52
CA ILE A 11 -5.87 -16.11 -4.78
C ILE A 11 -4.84 -15.00 -4.89
N GLU A 12 -4.75 -14.42 -6.07
CA GLU A 12 -3.97 -13.21 -6.30
C GLU A 12 -4.71 -11.97 -5.77
N VAL A 13 -4.11 -11.29 -4.79
CA VAL A 13 -4.66 -10.03 -4.29
C VAL A 13 -4.13 -8.85 -5.10
N VAL A 14 -5.03 -8.17 -5.80
CA VAL A 14 -4.73 -6.94 -6.56
C VAL A 14 -5.14 -5.73 -5.72
N GLY A 15 -4.17 -5.04 -5.18
CA GLY A 15 -4.40 -3.85 -4.35
C GLY A 15 -3.12 -3.05 -4.17
N PRO A 16 -3.22 -1.74 -3.90
CA PRO A 16 -2.04 -0.92 -3.65
C PRO A 16 -1.38 -1.33 -2.35
N VAL A 17 -0.06 -1.35 -2.36
CA VAL A 17 0.76 -1.54 -1.18
C VAL A 17 1.38 -0.20 -0.75
N SER A 18 1.61 -0.06 0.55
CA SER A 18 2.24 1.16 1.07
C SER A 18 3.62 1.35 0.45
N VAL A 19 3.83 2.53 -0.07
CA VAL A 19 5.17 3.00 -0.48
C VAL A 19 6.05 3.16 0.75
N ASP A 20 7.35 3.29 0.55
CA ASP A 20 8.23 3.65 1.65
C ASP A 20 7.98 5.11 2.02
N THR A 21 7.59 5.34 3.27
CA THR A 21 7.29 6.67 3.81
C THR A 21 8.49 7.30 4.53
N GLN A 22 9.63 6.62 4.54
CA GLN A 22 10.84 7.17 5.14
C GLN A 22 11.38 8.32 4.28
N TRP A 23 11.93 9.33 4.94
CA TRP A 23 12.43 10.52 4.25
C TRP A 23 13.50 10.20 3.19
N GLN A 24 14.32 9.15 3.41
CA GLN A 24 15.34 8.71 2.47
C GLN A 24 14.75 8.29 1.11
N ALA A 25 13.55 7.70 1.10
CA ALA A 25 12.90 7.31 -0.13
C ALA A 25 12.34 8.49 -0.94
N HIS A 26 12.23 9.66 -0.30
CA HIS A 26 11.71 10.89 -0.92
C HIS A 26 12.81 11.92 -1.21
N CYS A 27 14.04 11.68 -0.76
CA CYS A 27 15.18 12.55 -1.03
C CYS A 27 15.98 11.99 -2.21
N PRO A 28 16.34 12.80 -3.24
CA PRO A 28 17.10 12.35 -4.40
C PRO A 28 18.45 11.70 -4.05
N SER A 29 19.14 12.19 -3.01
CA SER A 29 20.39 11.64 -2.51
C SER A 29 20.20 10.59 -1.41
N GLY A 30 18.97 10.39 -0.94
CA GLY A 30 18.66 9.58 0.25
C GLY A 30 19.00 8.10 0.04
N ILE A 31 19.58 7.49 1.06
CA ILE A 31 19.88 6.05 1.08
C ILE A 31 18.72 5.33 1.77
N ASP A 32 17.76 4.86 0.99
CA ASP A 32 16.61 4.12 1.49
C ASP A 32 16.94 2.64 1.79
N ALA A 33 15.97 1.93 2.34
CA ALA A 33 16.15 0.54 2.73
C ALA A 33 16.37 -0.42 1.53
N SER A 34 15.98 -0.04 0.31
CA SER A 34 16.13 -0.89 -0.87
C SER A 34 17.57 -0.96 -1.39
N GLN A 35 18.41 0.00 -1.01
CA GLN A 35 19.82 0.06 -1.40
C GLN A 35 20.72 -0.81 -0.51
N PHE A 36 20.17 -1.43 0.54
CA PHE A 36 20.90 -2.34 1.41
C PHE A 36 20.74 -3.77 0.93
N VAL A 37 21.83 -4.52 0.88
CA VAL A 37 21.81 -5.96 0.57
C VAL A 37 21.52 -6.71 1.87
N LEU A 38 20.45 -7.51 1.90
CA LEU A 38 20.06 -8.30 3.06
C LEU A 38 20.45 -9.76 2.84
N ASP A 39 21.35 -10.26 3.67
CA ASP A 39 21.73 -11.67 3.75
C ASP A 39 20.91 -12.33 4.89
N TRP A 40 19.91 -13.10 4.49
CA TRP A 40 18.99 -13.74 5.39
C TRP A 40 19.56 -15.01 6.04
N GLU A 41 20.53 -15.66 5.38
CA GLU A 41 21.17 -16.88 5.89
C GLU A 41 22.15 -16.52 7.01
N HIS A 42 22.98 -15.51 6.78
CA HIS A 42 23.97 -15.04 7.75
C HIS A 42 23.39 -13.98 8.72
N GLN A 43 22.13 -13.58 8.54
CA GLN A 43 21.47 -12.53 9.34
C GLN A 43 22.28 -11.23 9.37
N GLN A 44 22.73 -10.79 8.20
CA GLN A 44 23.51 -9.58 8.00
C GLN A 44 22.91 -8.67 6.94
N ALA A 45 23.19 -7.38 7.05
CA ALA A 45 22.90 -6.42 6.00
C ALA A 45 24.16 -5.65 5.64
N THR A 46 24.37 -5.42 4.35
CA THR A 46 25.49 -4.62 3.84
C THR A 46 24.95 -3.29 3.31
N CYS A 47 25.53 -2.19 3.76
CA CYS A 47 25.17 -0.86 3.29
C CYS A 47 25.85 -0.54 1.94
N PRO A 48 25.39 0.48 1.18
CA PRO A 48 25.99 0.88 -0.10
C PRO A 48 27.47 1.29 -0.02
N GLN A 49 27.98 1.55 1.18
CA GLN A 49 29.41 1.83 1.42
C GLN A 49 30.21 0.57 1.83
N GLY A 50 29.64 -0.62 1.66
CA GLY A 50 30.30 -1.89 1.93
C GLY A 50 30.42 -2.27 3.41
N LYS A 51 29.80 -1.53 4.32
CA LYS A 51 29.82 -1.88 5.77
C LYS A 51 28.71 -2.84 6.11
N THR A 52 29.02 -3.83 6.96
CA THR A 52 28.07 -4.83 7.44
C THR A 52 27.38 -4.40 8.72
N SER A 53 26.16 -4.90 8.94
CA SER A 53 25.41 -4.63 10.16
C SER A 53 26.07 -5.29 11.37
N SER A 54 26.01 -4.61 12.52
CA SER A 54 26.52 -5.11 13.80
C SER A 54 25.50 -5.91 14.60
N SER A 55 24.21 -5.79 14.27
CA SER A 55 23.14 -6.46 14.98
C SER A 55 21.96 -6.76 14.05
N TRP A 56 21.41 -7.96 14.24
CA TRP A 56 20.19 -8.42 13.59
C TRP A 56 19.31 -9.07 14.67
N SER A 57 18.16 -8.50 14.97
CA SER A 57 17.31 -8.97 16.06
C SER A 57 15.83 -8.95 15.68
N ALA A 58 15.14 -10.05 16.00
CA ALA A 58 13.69 -10.11 15.87
C ALA A 58 13.04 -9.26 16.97
N ILE A 59 12.03 -8.47 16.59
CA ILE A 59 11.19 -7.69 17.50
C ILE A 59 9.78 -8.26 17.41
N SER A 60 9.32 -8.86 18.49
CA SER A 60 7.93 -9.27 18.63
C SER A 60 7.26 -8.40 19.69
N ARG A 61 6.13 -7.79 19.36
CA ARG A 61 5.29 -7.05 20.30
C ARG A 61 3.90 -7.65 20.28
N LYS A 62 3.29 -7.79 21.45
CA LYS A 62 1.90 -8.29 21.56
C LYS A 62 0.98 -7.47 20.65
N HIS A 63 0.19 -8.15 19.82
CA HIS A 63 -0.71 -7.56 18.81
C HIS A 63 -0.07 -6.79 17.65
N HIS A 64 1.24 -6.87 17.47
CA HIS A 64 1.92 -6.29 16.30
C HIS A 64 2.57 -7.38 15.46
N PRO A 65 2.72 -7.18 14.14
CA PRO A 65 3.44 -8.11 13.30
C PRO A 65 4.90 -8.19 13.74
N GLU A 66 5.47 -9.39 13.59
CA GLU A 66 6.90 -9.60 13.80
C GLU A 66 7.72 -8.74 12.84
N LEU A 67 8.76 -8.11 13.37
CA LEU A 67 9.68 -7.26 12.64
C LEU A 67 11.12 -7.65 12.98
N ILE A 68 12.01 -7.35 12.06
CA ILE A 68 13.45 -7.56 12.24
C ILE A 68 14.11 -6.19 12.26
N LYS A 69 14.84 -5.94 13.34
CA LYS A 69 15.64 -4.72 13.51
C LYS A 69 17.09 -5.02 13.21
N ILE A 70 17.64 -4.29 12.26
CA ILE A 70 19.03 -4.40 11.81
C ILE A 70 19.73 -3.08 12.15
N GLN A 71 20.85 -3.15 12.85
CA GLN A 71 21.58 -1.94 13.25
C GLN A 71 23.03 -2.01 12.76
N PHE A 72 23.53 -0.88 12.31
CA PHE A 72 24.92 -0.69 11.93
C PHE A 72 25.73 -0.13 13.09
N SER A 73 27.05 -0.25 13.05
CA SER A 73 27.92 0.31 14.09
C SER A 73 27.98 1.83 14.02
N THR A 74 28.06 2.48 15.18
CA THR A 74 28.33 3.91 15.26
C THR A 74 29.73 4.27 14.77
N THR A 75 30.69 3.35 14.92
CA THR A 75 32.08 3.52 14.45
C THR A 75 32.17 3.55 12.92
N ASP A 76 31.28 2.84 12.23
CA ASP A 76 31.21 2.84 10.77
C ASP A 76 30.36 3.98 10.23
N CYS A 77 29.23 4.27 10.88
CA CYS A 77 28.30 5.31 10.43
C CYS A 77 28.78 6.72 10.78
N GLY A 78 29.54 6.91 11.88
CA GLY A 78 30.05 8.21 12.33
C GLY A 78 30.93 8.92 11.29
N PRO A 79 32.01 8.30 10.82
CA PRO A 79 32.92 8.88 9.82
C PRO A 79 32.42 8.73 8.38
N CYS A 80 31.25 8.14 8.14
CA CYS A 80 30.76 7.86 6.79
C CYS A 80 30.50 9.14 5.99
N PRO A 81 31.07 9.29 4.78
CA PRO A 81 30.88 10.49 3.96
C PRO A 81 29.42 10.67 3.50
N ARG A 82 28.65 9.58 3.38
CA ARG A 82 27.25 9.58 2.98
C ARG A 82 26.29 9.57 4.20
N ARG A 83 26.79 9.94 5.40
CA ARG A 83 25.97 9.91 6.62
C ARG A 83 24.73 10.79 6.52
N CYS A 84 24.85 11.98 5.97
CA CYS A 84 23.75 12.93 5.85
C CYS A 84 22.60 12.40 4.98
N ASP A 85 22.90 11.58 3.96
CA ASP A 85 21.92 10.95 3.09
C ASP A 85 21.25 9.72 3.74
N CYS A 86 21.85 9.23 4.82
CA CYS A 86 21.45 7.97 5.45
C CYS A 86 20.82 8.17 6.84
N VAL A 87 21.33 9.11 7.65
CA VAL A 87 20.92 9.31 9.05
C VAL A 87 20.84 10.79 9.37
N HIS A 88 19.64 11.26 9.72
CA HIS A 88 19.40 12.64 10.20
C HIS A 88 19.47 12.81 11.73
N SER A 89 19.75 11.72 12.48
CA SER A 89 19.78 11.80 13.92
C SER A 89 20.92 12.71 14.40
N THR A 90 20.59 13.63 15.30
CA THR A 90 21.55 14.45 16.05
C THR A 90 21.97 13.81 17.36
N SER A 91 21.44 12.62 17.69
CA SER A 91 21.75 11.92 18.93
C SER A 91 23.19 11.40 18.97
N LYS A 92 23.70 11.12 20.19
CA LYS A 92 25.02 10.51 20.41
C LYS A 92 25.23 9.20 19.64
N TYR A 93 24.15 8.47 19.34
CA TYR A 93 24.18 7.18 18.64
C TYR A 93 23.75 7.34 17.17
N GLN A 94 24.55 8.05 16.41
CA GLN A 94 24.31 8.29 14.97
C GLN A 94 24.64 7.04 14.16
N ARG A 95 23.68 6.14 14.02
CA ARG A 95 23.82 4.91 13.25
C ARG A 95 22.56 4.63 12.41
N ARG A 96 22.73 3.97 11.29
CA ARG A 96 21.59 3.47 10.50
C ARG A 96 20.93 2.31 11.22
N THR A 97 19.62 2.36 11.28
CA THR A 97 18.77 1.26 11.72
C THR A 97 17.77 0.97 10.61
N LEU A 98 17.66 -0.29 10.19
CA LEU A 98 16.61 -0.75 9.30
C LEU A 98 15.60 -1.56 10.10
N THR A 99 14.34 -1.45 9.73
CA THR A 99 13.28 -2.30 10.25
C THR A 99 12.59 -2.97 9.08
N VAL A 100 12.72 -4.28 8.99
CA VAL A 100 12.19 -5.06 7.88
C VAL A 100 11.23 -6.14 8.39
N ARG A 101 10.38 -6.66 7.52
CA ARG A 101 9.52 -7.81 7.83
C ARG A 101 10.31 -9.10 7.67
N PRO A 102 9.85 -10.22 8.24
CA PRO A 102 10.42 -11.56 7.96
C PRO A 102 10.49 -11.85 6.45
N LEU A 103 11.45 -12.69 6.04
CA LEU A 103 11.79 -12.95 4.63
C LEU A 103 10.57 -13.09 3.71
N ALA A 104 9.65 -14.01 4.03
CA ALA A 104 8.48 -14.26 3.17
C ALA A 104 7.61 -13.01 2.98
N GLN A 105 7.40 -12.22 4.05
CA GLN A 105 6.62 -10.99 3.99
C GLN A 105 7.38 -9.85 3.30
N HIS A 106 8.70 -9.79 3.51
CA HIS A 106 9.57 -8.81 2.85
C HIS A 106 9.58 -9.04 1.34
N THR A 107 9.83 -10.27 0.90
CA THR A 107 9.84 -10.65 -0.52
C THR A 107 8.49 -10.36 -1.18
N ALA A 108 7.39 -10.77 -0.54
CA ALA A 108 6.04 -10.49 -1.05
C ALA A 108 5.76 -8.98 -1.17
N LEU A 109 6.23 -8.17 -0.21
CA LEU A 109 6.07 -6.72 -0.24
C LEU A 109 6.89 -6.08 -1.38
N GLN A 110 8.15 -6.49 -1.55
CA GLN A 110 9.01 -5.97 -2.63
C GLN A 110 8.44 -6.34 -4.01
N TYR A 111 8.01 -7.59 -4.19
CA TYR A 111 7.35 -8.03 -5.42
C TYR A 111 6.08 -7.22 -5.70
N ALA A 112 5.23 -7.00 -4.69
CA ALA A 112 4.01 -6.20 -4.85
C ALA A 112 4.30 -4.74 -5.20
N ARG A 113 5.34 -4.12 -4.61
CA ARG A 113 5.79 -2.76 -4.94
C ARG A 113 6.29 -2.65 -6.39
N GLN A 114 7.07 -3.63 -6.83
CA GLN A 114 7.55 -3.69 -8.21
C GLN A 114 6.38 -3.85 -9.19
N ARG A 115 5.48 -4.79 -8.91
CA ARG A 115 4.30 -5.06 -9.74
C ARG A 115 3.37 -3.83 -9.83
N GLN A 116 3.20 -3.09 -8.74
CA GLN A 116 2.35 -1.87 -8.70
C GLN A 116 2.81 -0.79 -9.69
N ARG A 117 4.08 -0.78 -10.08
CA ARG A 117 4.62 0.16 -11.09
C ARG A 117 4.32 -0.26 -12.52
N SER A 118 3.88 -1.50 -12.74
CA SER A 118 3.58 -2.01 -14.09
C SER A 118 2.27 -1.48 -14.62
N GLU A 119 2.21 -1.22 -15.93
CA GLU A 119 1.00 -0.80 -16.61
C GLU A 119 -0.14 -1.83 -16.49
N THR A 120 0.21 -3.11 -16.59
CA THR A 120 -0.76 -4.21 -16.42
C THR A 120 -1.43 -4.19 -15.05
N PHE A 121 -0.70 -3.86 -13.99
CA PHE A 121 -1.29 -3.70 -12.67
C PHE A 121 -2.23 -2.50 -12.63
N GLN A 122 -1.83 -1.37 -13.20
CA GLN A 122 -2.65 -0.15 -13.23
C GLN A 122 -3.97 -0.39 -13.97
N GLN A 123 -3.92 -1.05 -15.13
CA GLN A 123 -5.12 -1.41 -15.89
C GLN A 123 -6.05 -2.33 -15.08
N ARG A 124 -5.51 -3.39 -14.47
CA ARG A 124 -6.30 -4.30 -13.62
C ARG A 124 -6.87 -3.60 -12.39
N TYR A 125 -6.11 -2.74 -11.76
CA TYR A 125 -6.57 -1.99 -10.59
C TYR A 125 -7.62 -0.94 -10.94
N ALA A 126 -7.53 -0.33 -12.12
CA ALA A 126 -8.51 0.64 -12.61
C ALA A 126 -9.93 0.05 -12.73
N LEU A 127 -10.07 -1.25 -12.97
CA LEU A 127 -11.37 -1.94 -12.96
C LEU A 127 -12.12 -1.79 -11.63
N ARG A 128 -11.38 -1.59 -10.52
CA ARG A 128 -11.95 -1.33 -9.20
C ARG A 128 -12.75 -0.03 -9.14
N ALA A 129 -12.39 0.97 -9.94
CA ALA A 129 -13.10 2.25 -10.00
C ALA A 129 -14.58 2.06 -10.34
N GLY A 130 -14.91 1.07 -11.18
CA GLY A 130 -16.29 0.71 -11.51
C GLY A 130 -17.09 0.23 -10.29
N ILE A 131 -16.45 -0.53 -9.39
CA ILE A 131 -17.08 -1.01 -8.14
C ILE A 131 -17.33 0.17 -7.20
N GLU A 132 -16.35 1.06 -7.04
CA GLU A 132 -16.47 2.24 -6.19
C GLU A 132 -17.53 3.22 -6.72
N ALA A 133 -17.61 3.40 -8.04
CA ALA A 133 -18.65 4.18 -8.70
C ALA A 133 -20.04 3.59 -8.45
N THR A 134 -20.18 2.25 -8.52
CA THR A 134 -21.43 1.55 -8.24
C THR A 134 -21.86 1.73 -6.78
N MET A 135 -20.93 1.57 -5.83
CA MET A 135 -21.20 1.81 -4.42
C MET A 135 -21.58 3.26 -4.15
N SER A 136 -20.89 4.21 -4.77
CA SER A 136 -21.21 5.63 -4.67
C SER A 136 -22.60 5.97 -5.23
N GLN A 137 -22.99 5.37 -6.35
CA GLN A 137 -24.34 5.49 -6.91
C GLN A 137 -25.39 4.93 -5.94
N GLY A 138 -25.16 3.73 -5.40
CA GLY A 138 -26.05 3.12 -4.44
C GLY A 138 -26.26 3.96 -3.18
N VAL A 139 -25.20 4.57 -2.67
CA VAL A 139 -25.25 5.45 -1.49
C VAL A 139 -26.00 6.75 -1.77
N ARG A 140 -25.77 7.37 -2.93
CA ARG A 140 -26.31 8.71 -3.23
C ARG A 140 -27.72 8.68 -3.79
N ALA A 141 -28.02 7.75 -4.69
CA ALA A 141 -29.30 7.68 -5.38
C ALA A 141 -30.31 6.74 -4.69
N PHE A 142 -29.83 5.78 -3.93
CA PHE A 142 -30.67 4.70 -3.40
C PHE A 142 -30.53 4.47 -1.88
N ASP A 143 -29.90 5.39 -1.16
CA ASP A 143 -29.78 5.30 0.32
C ASP A 143 -29.15 3.99 0.83
N LEU A 144 -28.22 3.37 0.09
CA LEU A 144 -27.65 2.05 0.41
C LEU A 144 -27.14 1.92 1.86
N ARG A 145 -26.67 3.01 2.48
CA ARG A 145 -26.19 3.02 3.87
C ARG A 145 -27.29 3.04 4.91
N ARG A 146 -28.52 3.22 4.50
CA ARG A 146 -29.67 3.36 5.40
C ARG A 146 -30.52 2.10 5.36
N SER A 147 -30.43 1.28 6.40
CA SER A 147 -31.35 0.16 6.54
C SER A 147 -32.72 0.66 7.04
N ARG A 148 -33.76 0.33 6.28
CA ARG A 148 -35.15 0.63 6.65
C ARG A 148 -35.78 -0.49 7.44
N TYR A 149 -35.12 -1.61 7.57
CA TYR A 149 -35.66 -2.83 8.17
C TYR A 149 -34.73 -3.36 9.25
N LEU A 150 -35.31 -4.03 10.21
CA LEU A 150 -34.59 -4.77 11.25
C LEU A 150 -34.38 -6.22 10.82
N GLY A 151 -33.15 -6.72 11.02
CA GLY A 151 -32.74 -8.09 10.74
C GLY A 151 -32.14 -8.30 9.35
N LEU A 152 -31.20 -9.24 9.28
CA LEU A 152 -30.41 -9.54 8.08
C LEU A 152 -31.25 -9.90 6.84
N PRO A 153 -32.30 -10.77 6.92
CA PRO A 153 -33.05 -11.17 5.74
C PRO A 153 -33.73 -10.00 5.04
N LYS A 154 -34.36 -9.10 5.81
CA LYS A 154 -35.07 -7.93 5.26
C LYS A 154 -34.07 -6.89 4.70
N THR A 155 -32.96 -6.67 5.40
CA THR A 155 -31.89 -5.79 4.93
C THR A 155 -31.25 -6.34 3.64
N HIS A 156 -31.04 -7.65 3.56
CA HIS A 156 -30.54 -8.29 2.34
C HIS A 156 -31.50 -8.10 1.14
N LEU A 157 -32.81 -8.30 1.36
CA LEU A 157 -33.82 -8.04 0.33
C LEU A 157 -33.81 -6.58 -0.13
N GLN A 158 -33.65 -5.62 0.80
CA GLN A 158 -33.49 -4.20 0.46
C GLN A 158 -32.26 -3.99 -0.45
N HIS A 159 -31.12 -4.62 -0.15
CA HIS A 159 -29.92 -4.47 -0.95
C HIS A 159 -30.07 -5.12 -2.34
N LEU A 160 -30.78 -6.23 -2.46
CA LEU A 160 -31.12 -6.83 -3.75
C LEU A 160 -31.99 -5.87 -4.59
N GLY A 161 -33.00 -5.26 -3.99
CA GLY A 161 -33.84 -4.26 -4.66
C GLY A 161 -33.02 -3.05 -5.14
N ILE A 162 -32.09 -2.57 -4.32
CA ILE A 162 -31.18 -1.47 -4.70
C ILE A 162 -30.28 -1.88 -5.86
N ALA A 163 -29.69 -3.06 -5.82
CA ALA A 163 -28.85 -3.57 -6.90
C ALA A 163 -29.64 -3.67 -8.22
N THR A 164 -30.87 -4.17 -8.18
CA THR A 164 -31.78 -4.21 -9.33
C THR A 164 -32.06 -2.82 -9.88
N ALA A 165 -32.38 -1.85 -9.00
CA ALA A 165 -32.63 -0.47 -9.40
C ALA A 165 -31.42 0.18 -10.08
N ILE A 166 -30.21 -0.03 -9.55
CA ILE A 166 -28.96 0.43 -10.19
C ILE A 166 -28.80 -0.14 -11.59
N ASN A 167 -29.03 -1.44 -11.75
CA ASN A 167 -28.92 -2.11 -13.04
C ASN A 167 -29.95 -1.60 -14.05
N LEU A 168 -31.20 -1.39 -13.63
CA LEU A 168 -32.25 -0.81 -14.49
C LEU A 168 -31.90 0.59 -14.93
N VAL A 169 -31.47 1.47 -14.03
CA VAL A 169 -31.06 2.84 -14.40
C VAL A 169 -29.93 2.83 -15.43
N ARG A 170 -28.95 1.96 -15.25
CA ARG A 170 -27.84 1.83 -16.20
C ARG A 170 -28.26 1.25 -17.54
N LEU A 171 -29.15 0.29 -17.54
CA LEU A 171 -29.70 -0.30 -18.74
C LEU A 171 -30.47 0.75 -19.55
N PHE A 172 -31.34 1.54 -18.90
CA PHE A 172 -32.07 2.61 -19.56
C PHE A 172 -31.14 3.69 -20.11
N ALA A 173 -30.13 4.12 -19.36
CA ALA A 173 -29.13 5.07 -19.83
C ALA A 173 -28.41 4.54 -21.09
N TRP A 174 -28.02 3.26 -21.08
CA TRP A 174 -27.38 2.61 -22.23
C TRP A 174 -28.32 2.52 -23.44
N LEU A 175 -29.57 2.16 -23.24
CA LEU A 175 -30.57 2.09 -24.32
C LEU A 175 -30.87 3.46 -24.94
N ASN A 176 -30.84 4.53 -24.14
CA ASN A 176 -31.03 5.89 -24.60
C ASN A 176 -29.76 6.49 -25.25
N GLY A 177 -28.62 5.79 -25.22
CA GLY A 177 -27.35 6.32 -25.72
C GLY A 177 -26.75 7.42 -24.86
N ASP A 178 -27.13 7.50 -23.57
CA ASP A 178 -26.60 8.49 -22.67
C ASP A 178 -25.08 8.31 -22.50
N PRO A 179 -24.25 9.38 -22.62
CA PRO A 179 -22.82 9.27 -22.46
C PRO A 179 -22.46 8.90 -21.01
N LEU A 180 -21.39 8.14 -20.85
CA LEU A 180 -20.85 7.83 -19.52
C LEU A 180 -20.51 9.14 -18.80
N ALA A 181 -21.02 9.30 -17.58
CA ALA A 181 -20.72 10.46 -16.78
C ALA A 181 -19.20 10.57 -16.51
N PRO A 182 -18.59 11.74 -16.66
CA PRO A 182 -17.17 11.92 -16.40
C PRO A 182 -16.86 11.65 -14.92
N THR A 183 -15.65 11.17 -14.66
CA THR A 183 -15.16 10.97 -13.29
C THR A 183 -15.26 12.29 -12.52
N ARG A 184 -15.88 12.24 -11.35
CA ARG A 184 -16.06 13.44 -10.52
C ARG A 184 -14.71 13.92 -10.00
N VAL A 185 -14.33 15.12 -10.41
CA VAL A 185 -13.15 15.82 -9.90
C VAL A 185 -13.53 16.51 -8.58
N SER A 186 -12.69 16.38 -7.54
CA SER A 186 -12.90 17.04 -6.26
C SER A 186 -12.79 18.59 -6.41
N ALA A 187 -13.41 19.34 -5.49
CA ALA A 187 -13.29 20.80 -5.51
C ALA A 187 -11.82 21.27 -5.38
N PHE A 188 -11.03 20.57 -4.57
CA PHE A 188 -9.60 20.84 -4.43
C PHE A 188 -8.80 20.56 -5.70
N GLU A 189 -9.07 19.47 -6.37
CA GLU A 189 -8.42 19.14 -7.64
C GLU A 189 -8.78 20.11 -8.76
N LYS A 190 -10.00 20.63 -8.76
CA LYS A 190 -10.40 21.72 -9.68
C LYS A 190 -9.62 23.01 -9.43
N LEU A 191 -9.37 23.37 -8.17
CA LEU A 191 -8.56 24.54 -7.82
C LEU A 191 -7.10 24.35 -8.23
N TYR A 192 -6.54 23.15 -8.02
CA TYR A 192 -5.17 22.84 -8.41
C TYR A 192 -4.94 22.89 -9.92
N ASN A 193 -5.92 22.44 -10.73
CA ASN A 193 -5.83 22.46 -12.19
C ASN A 193 -6.21 23.82 -12.81
N ALA A 194 -6.67 24.77 -12.00
CA ALA A 194 -7.04 26.13 -12.44
C ALA A 194 -5.93 27.16 -12.18
N SER A 195 -4.86 26.78 -11.50
CA SER A 195 -3.65 27.57 -11.24
C SER A 195 -2.52 27.17 -12.17
#